data_1b49d7c0a9414caec3ec7bcb755dc0a0
#
_entry.id   1b49d7c0a9414caec3ec7bcb755dc0a0
#
_cell.length_a   1.000
_cell.length_b   1.000
_cell.length_c   1.000
_cell.angle_alpha   90.00
_cell.angle_beta   90.00
_cell.angle_gamma   90.00
#
_symmetry.space_group_name_H-M   'P 1'
#
loop_
_entity.id
_entity.type
_entity.pdbx_description
1 polymer ?
#
loop_
_entity_poly.entity_id
_entity_poly.type
_entity_poly.pdbx_seq_one_letter_code
_entity_poly.pdbx_strand_id
1 'polypeptide(L)'
;MRHRVASLLLALLCHAGFAAESTPNIVLIMTDDMGWADLTSYGAPDIRTPNIDSIARDGVRMTDFYSNGVLCSPTRAGLISGRYQQRYGLEVALPNEANANERGLTANGHTLPQLIKNAGYATALVGKWHLGYRADQSPNAHGFDYFFGLKSGYHDYYTHNAGDGKPDLWENDKPIVEAGYMTDLITERALDFIEENADAPFFIDVAYNAPHWPYQPPHMPSESPGNARHVQPHDASTGTRADYVAMVEHMDAGVGQILAKLQQLNLADNTLVIFTNDNGGEWLANNSPLFSRKTTVWEGGIRVPTLMRLPGRIAAGTVSDQVGITMDLTATMLAVAGAAVPADAMLEGINLMPILEGKSPQVERTLFWRSTSYSWQQRAVRSGDWKLVVDGGNEYVFDVRQDLAERNDLAKYRQDVAQRLRPLLDAWEKAVAADAAANAPEQPSDRLLPLSH
;
A
#
# COMPACT_ATOMS: atom_id res chain seq x y z
N MET A 1 63.73 -21.52 -55.63
CA MET A 1 63.03 -21.95 -54.41
C MET A 1 62.48 -20.68 -53.71
N ARG A 2 61.23 -20.42 -53.85
CA ARG A 2 60.55 -19.23 -53.22
C ARG A 2 59.62 -19.75 -52.17
N HIS A 3 59.88 -19.50 -50.86
CA HIS A 3 59.05 -19.83 -49.77
C HIS A 3 57.94 -18.71 -49.61
N ARG A 4 56.68 -19.10 -49.73
CA ARG A 4 55.56 -18.27 -49.40
C ARG A 4 55.18 -18.54 -47.92
N VAL A 5 55.34 -17.55 -47.08
CA VAL A 5 54.83 -17.54 -45.72
C VAL A 5 53.39 -17.06 -45.78
N ALA A 6 52.45 -17.92 -45.40
CA ALA A 6 51.03 -17.56 -45.25
C ALA A 6 50.77 -17.08 -43.80
N SER A 7 50.50 -15.80 -43.63
CA SER A 7 50.09 -15.23 -42.33
C SER A 7 48.63 -15.48 -42.13
N LEU A 8 48.30 -16.28 -41.11
CA LEU A 8 46.92 -16.52 -40.65
C LEU A 8 46.55 -15.38 -39.69
N LEU A 9 45.71 -14.44 -40.13
CA LEU A 9 45.06 -13.47 -39.24
C LEU A 9 43.90 -14.14 -38.54
N LEU A 10 44.05 -14.38 -37.22
CA LEU A 10 42.98 -14.84 -36.36
C LEU A 10 42.16 -13.61 -35.93
N ALA A 11 40.97 -13.40 -36.53
CA ALA A 11 40.03 -12.36 -36.12
C ALA A 11 39.32 -12.83 -34.86
N LEU A 12 39.67 -12.27 -33.70
CA LEU A 12 38.87 -12.38 -32.47
C LEU A 12 37.58 -11.54 -32.64
N LEU A 13 36.47 -12.19 -32.93
CA LEU A 13 35.15 -11.63 -32.81
C LEU A 13 34.81 -11.52 -31.30
N CYS A 14 35.06 -10.36 -30.70
CA CYS A 14 34.43 -10.00 -29.43
C CYS A 14 32.91 -9.92 -29.64
N HIS A 15 32.20 -10.98 -29.31
CA HIS A 15 30.77 -10.89 -29.10
C HIS A 15 30.56 -10.09 -27.81
N ALA A 16 30.31 -8.78 -27.93
CA ALA A 16 29.67 -8.03 -26.89
C ALA A 16 28.23 -8.59 -26.77
N GLY A 17 28.08 -9.61 -25.93
CA GLY A 17 26.77 -10.05 -25.52
C GLY A 17 26.13 -8.86 -24.81
N PHE A 18 25.12 -8.23 -25.43
CA PHE A 18 24.19 -7.44 -24.70
C PHE A 18 23.57 -8.42 -23.70
N ALA A 19 24.00 -8.36 -22.43
CA ALA A 19 23.27 -8.97 -21.35
C ALA A 19 21.86 -8.34 -21.43
N ALA A 20 20.84 -9.15 -21.70
CA ALA A 20 19.48 -8.71 -21.56
C ALA A 20 19.38 -8.13 -20.15
N GLU A 21 18.94 -6.87 -20.02
CA GLU A 21 18.73 -6.28 -18.69
C GLU A 21 17.82 -7.24 -17.92
N SER A 22 18.33 -7.76 -16.81
CA SER A 22 17.55 -8.67 -15.97
C SER A 22 16.33 -7.92 -15.45
N THR A 23 15.18 -8.56 -15.55
CA THR A 23 13.92 -7.98 -15.04
C THR A 23 14.06 -7.66 -13.55
N PRO A 24 13.77 -6.42 -13.10
CA PRO A 24 14.00 -6.03 -11.72
C PRO A 24 13.11 -6.80 -10.72
N ASN A 25 13.65 -7.15 -9.56
CA ASN A 25 12.84 -7.56 -8.42
C ASN A 25 12.00 -6.41 -7.92
N ILE A 26 10.93 -6.73 -7.21
CA ILE A 26 10.01 -5.73 -6.64
C ILE A 26 9.78 -6.04 -5.16
N VAL A 27 10.10 -5.07 -4.31
CA VAL A 27 9.81 -5.10 -2.87
C VAL A 27 8.89 -3.93 -2.56
N LEU A 28 7.65 -4.21 -2.26
CA LEU A 28 6.70 -3.23 -1.73
C LEU A 28 6.67 -3.38 -0.21
N ILE A 29 6.89 -2.29 0.51
CA ILE A 29 6.77 -2.21 1.96
C ILE A 29 5.61 -1.29 2.27
N MET A 30 4.54 -1.85 2.83
CA MET A 30 3.35 -1.09 3.23
C MET A 30 3.18 -1.14 4.73
N THR A 31 3.06 0.03 5.36
CA THR A 31 2.77 0.18 6.78
C THR A 31 1.28 0.41 7.01
N ASP A 32 0.84 0.34 8.25
CA ASP A 32 -0.56 0.41 8.67
C ASP A 32 -0.75 1.53 9.70
N ASP A 33 -1.56 2.54 9.37
CA ASP A 33 -1.89 3.69 10.22
C ASP A 33 -0.72 4.60 10.61
N MET A 34 0.35 4.64 9.84
CA MET A 34 1.47 5.56 10.11
C MET A 34 1.12 6.98 9.67
N GLY A 35 1.50 7.98 10.47
CA GLY A 35 1.27 9.38 10.14
C GLY A 35 2.20 9.90 9.04
N TRP A 36 1.73 10.95 8.35
CA TRP A 36 2.53 11.68 7.35
C TRP A 36 3.89 12.13 7.88
N ALA A 37 3.91 12.70 9.09
CA ALA A 37 5.12 13.23 9.72
C ALA A 37 5.75 12.25 10.72
N ASP A 38 5.64 10.96 10.50
CA ASP A 38 6.25 9.91 11.33
C ASP A 38 7.51 9.28 10.72
N LEU A 39 7.98 9.82 9.59
CA LEU A 39 9.32 9.55 9.05
C LEU A 39 10.22 10.77 9.21
N THR A 40 11.52 10.56 9.48
CA THR A 40 12.49 11.67 9.59
C THR A 40 12.54 12.46 8.29
N SER A 41 12.48 11.81 7.13
CA SER A 41 12.45 12.44 5.80
C SER A 41 11.18 13.25 5.53
N TYR A 42 10.11 13.08 6.32
CA TYR A 42 8.88 13.87 6.28
C TYR A 42 8.73 14.80 7.49
N GLY A 43 9.77 14.92 8.34
CA GLY A 43 9.85 15.91 9.40
C GLY A 43 9.47 15.41 10.80
N ALA A 44 9.51 14.09 11.05
CA ALA A 44 9.30 13.54 12.38
C ALA A 44 10.25 14.16 13.39
N PRO A 45 9.74 14.76 14.49
CA PRO A 45 10.60 15.37 15.49
C PRO A 45 11.12 14.38 16.54
N ASP A 46 10.47 13.24 16.70
CA ASP A 46 10.61 12.30 17.81
C ASP A 46 10.83 10.85 17.39
N ILE A 47 10.80 10.55 16.11
CA ILE A 47 11.01 9.21 15.53
C ILE A 47 12.26 9.21 14.66
N ARG A 48 13.01 8.13 14.70
CA ARG A 48 14.20 7.92 13.86
C ARG A 48 13.96 6.76 12.92
N THR A 49 14.01 7.05 11.61
CA THR A 49 13.77 6.07 10.54
C THR A 49 14.91 6.02 9.51
N PRO A 50 16.18 5.83 9.96
CA PRO A 50 17.34 5.95 9.07
C PRO A 50 17.33 4.94 7.93
N ASN A 51 16.74 3.77 8.10
CA ASN A 51 16.69 2.72 7.09
C ASN A 51 15.61 3.02 6.04
N ILE A 52 14.40 3.37 6.46
CA ILE A 52 13.34 3.81 5.55
C ILE A 52 13.77 5.07 4.80
N ASP A 53 14.35 6.05 5.50
CA ASP A 53 14.85 7.30 4.88
C ASP A 53 15.99 7.05 3.87
N SER A 54 16.71 5.94 3.97
CA SER A 54 17.70 5.56 2.97
C SER A 54 17.09 5.30 1.59
N ILE A 55 15.82 4.85 1.54
CA ILE A 55 15.10 4.66 0.28
C ILE A 55 14.92 6.00 -0.42
N ALA A 56 14.59 7.07 0.32
CA ALA A 56 14.51 8.43 -0.22
C ALA A 56 15.87 8.99 -0.62
N ARG A 57 16.90 8.79 0.23
CA ARG A 57 18.26 9.26 -0.03
C ARG A 57 18.83 8.65 -1.31
N ASP A 58 18.59 7.35 -1.53
CA ASP A 58 19.11 6.57 -2.64
C ASP A 58 18.11 6.47 -3.82
N GLY A 59 17.01 7.24 -3.76
CA GLY A 59 15.92 7.26 -4.74
C GLY A 59 15.11 8.56 -4.68
N VAL A 60 13.80 8.47 -4.64
CA VAL A 60 12.87 9.61 -4.68
C VAL A 60 11.93 9.64 -3.47
N ARG A 61 11.68 10.83 -2.94
CA ARG A 61 10.61 11.13 -1.98
C ARG A 61 9.46 11.82 -2.71
N MET A 62 8.26 11.24 -2.64
CA MET A 62 7.06 11.82 -3.22
C MET A 62 6.33 12.71 -2.19
N THR A 63 6.01 13.94 -2.56
CA THR A 63 5.34 14.90 -1.66
C THR A 63 3.83 14.96 -1.85
N ASP A 64 3.32 14.43 -2.96
CA ASP A 64 1.91 14.50 -3.36
C ASP A 64 1.34 13.11 -3.65
N PHE A 65 1.56 12.17 -2.72
CA PHE A 65 1.08 10.81 -2.88
C PHE A 65 -0.08 10.49 -1.92
N TYR A 66 -1.06 9.74 -2.43
CA TYR A 66 -2.32 9.48 -1.76
C TYR A 66 -2.63 7.99 -1.67
N SER A 67 -3.31 7.61 -0.59
CA SER A 67 -3.96 6.31 -0.50
C SER A 67 -5.25 6.29 -1.34
N ASN A 68 -5.62 5.11 -1.86
CA ASN A 68 -6.87 4.92 -2.61
C ASN A 68 -8.11 5.16 -1.75
N GLY A 69 -8.02 4.80 -0.48
CA GLY A 69 -9.11 4.92 0.49
C GLY A 69 -8.68 5.62 1.76
N VAL A 70 -9.63 5.84 2.63
CA VAL A 70 -9.44 6.45 3.95
C VAL A 70 -9.21 5.41 5.05
N LEU A 71 -9.14 4.12 4.67
CA LEU A 71 -9.07 2.93 5.55
C LEU A 71 -8.28 1.81 4.88
N CYS A 72 -7.83 0.85 5.69
CA CYS A 72 -6.99 -0.27 5.30
C CYS A 72 -7.55 -1.11 4.14
N SER A 73 -8.70 -1.80 4.33
CA SER A 73 -9.27 -2.68 3.29
C SER A 73 -9.53 -1.95 1.97
N PRO A 74 -10.14 -0.74 1.95
CA PRO A 74 -10.32 0.04 0.73
C PRO A 74 -9.02 0.29 -0.02
N THR A 75 -7.98 0.74 0.66
CA THR A 75 -6.70 1.05 0.00
C THR A 75 -6.01 -0.21 -0.51
N ARG A 76 -5.98 -1.28 0.29
CA ARG A 76 -5.40 -2.56 -0.10
C ARG A 76 -6.15 -3.17 -1.30
N ALA A 77 -7.48 -3.04 -1.35
CA ALA A 77 -8.26 -3.44 -2.52
C ALA A 77 -7.89 -2.62 -3.77
N GLY A 78 -7.68 -1.32 -3.62
CA GLY A 78 -7.21 -0.45 -4.70
C GLY A 78 -5.82 -0.84 -5.22
N LEU A 79 -4.88 -1.18 -4.32
CA LEU A 79 -3.55 -1.68 -4.66
C LEU A 79 -3.63 -3.00 -5.44
N ILE A 80 -4.35 -3.98 -4.92
CA ILE A 80 -4.40 -5.34 -5.50
C ILE A 80 -5.14 -5.34 -6.84
N SER A 81 -6.18 -4.52 -7.01
CA SER A 81 -6.97 -4.44 -8.23
C SER A 81 -6.47 -3.43 -9.27
N GLY A 82 -5.65 -2.45 -8.87
CA GLY A 82 -5.26 -1.32 -9.72
C GLY A 82 -6.41 -0.38 -10.09
N ARG A 83 -7.53 -0.42 -9.34
CA ARG A 83 -8.75 0.33 -9.60
C ARG A 83 -9.30 0.98 -8.33
N TYR A 84 -10.24 1.89 -8.49
CA TYR A 84 -10.99 2.39 -7.33
C TYR A 84 -11.76 1.25 -6.66
N GLN A 85 -11.52 1.05 -5.37
CA GLN A 85 -12.14 0.00 -4.55
C GLN A 85 -13.67 0.09 -4.47
N GLN A 86 -14.24 1.26 -4.72
CA GLN A 86 -15.69 1.47 -4.81
C GLN A 86 -16.33 0.60 -5.89
N ARG A 87 -15.59 0.26 -6.95
CA ARG A 87 -16.07 -0.61 -8.03
C ARG A 87 -16.35 -2.04 -7.58
N TYR A 88 -15.79 -2.41 -6.43
CA TYR A 88 -15.99 -3.70 -5.76
C TYR A 88 -16.87 -3.61 -4.51
N GLY A 89 -17.44 -2.42 -4.22
CA GLY A 89 -18.23 -2.17 -3.01
C GLY A 89 -17.40 -2.16 -1.71
N LEU A 90 -16.07 -2.02 -1.79
CA LEU A 90 -15.16 -2.05 -0.65
C LEU A 90 -14.81 -0.63 -0.19
N GLU A 91 -15.74 0.00 0.55
CA GLU A 91 -15.58 1.39 1.00
C GLU A 91 -15.32 1.54 2.50
N VAL A 92 -15.46 0.46 3.25
CA VAL A 92 -15.21 0.41 4.70
C VAL A 92 -14.22 -0.69 5.02
N ALA A 93 -13.60 -0.60 6.19
CA ALA A 93 -12.78 -1.69 6.68
C ALA A 93 -13.63 -2.96 6.84
N LEU A 94 -13.10 -4.09 6.40
CA LEU A 94 -13.78 -5.37 6.57
C LEU A 94 -13.79 -5.76 8.05
N PRO A 95 -14.85 -6.43 8.52
CA PRO A 95 -14.90 -6.92 9.90
C PRO A 95 -13.77 -7.92 10.20
N ASN A 96 -13.29 -7.92 11.45
CA ASN A 96 -12.25 -8.83 11.92
C ASN A 96 -12.76 -10.23 12.29
N GLU A 97 -13.97 -10.57 11.91
CA GLU A 97 -14.61 -11.84 12.26
C GLU A 97 -14.72 -12.74 11.03
N ALA A 98 -14.23 -13.96 11.16
CA ALA A 98 -14.35 -14.97 10.13
C ALA A 98 -15.81 -15.28 9.71
N ASN A 99 -16.80 -14.92 10.51
CA ASN A 99 -18.23 -15.10 10.23
C ASN A 99 -18.89 -13.91 9.50
N ALA A 100 -18.21 -12.78 9.37
CA ALA A 100 -18.72 -11.60 8.65
C ALA A 100 -18.55 -11.69 7.10
N ASN A 101 -18.56 -12.79 6.55
CA ASN A 101 -17.77 -13.48 5.55
C ASN A 101 -18.26 -13.47 4.14
N GLU A 102 -19.18 -12.62 3.80
CA GLU A 102 -19.55 -12.49 2.40
C GLU A 102 -18.84 -11.32 1.71
N ARG A 103 -18.31 -10.39 2.49
CA ARG A 103 -17.60 -9.23 1.98
C ARG A 103 -16.09 -9.48 1.89
N GLY A 104 -15.52 -9.13 0.76
CA GLY A 104 -14.09 -9.21 0.50
C GLY A 104 -13.82 -8.99 -0.97
N LEU A 105 -12.56 -8.85 -1.32
CA LEU A 105 -12.14 -8.79 -2.70
C LEU A 105 -12.08 -10.22 -3.25
N THR A 106 -12.97 -10.54 -4.18
CA THR A 106 -12.94 -11.83 -4.88
C THR A 106 -11.92 -11.78 -6.02
N ALA A 107 -11.11 -12.82 -6.12
CA ALA A 107 -10.12 -12.93 -7.18
C ALA A 107 -10.79 -13.04 -8.56
N ASN A 108 -10.30 -12.27 -9.51
CA ASN A 108 -10.85 -12.21 -10.88
C ASN A 108 -9.81 -12.46 -11.99
N GLY A 109 -8.60 -12.88 -11.62
CA GLY A 109 -7.49 -13.13 -12.54
C GLY A 109 -6.73 -11.89 -13.03
N HIS A 110 -7.17 -10.68 -12.68
CA HIS A 110 -6.56 -9.40 -13.09
C HIS A 110 -5.90 -8.64 -11.95
N THR A 111 -5.64 -9.32 -10.84
CA THR A 111 -5.00 -8.73 -9.66
C THR A 111 -3.50 -8.52 -9.88
N LEU A 112 -2.93 -7.54 -9.20
CA LEU A 112 -1.50 -7.24 -9.28
C LEU A 112 -0.60 -8.49 -9.15
N PRO A 113 -0.72 -9.30 -8.07
CA PRO A 113 0.15 -10.48 -7.94
C PRO A 113 -0.10 -11.52 -9.02
N GLN A 114 -1.34 -11.71 -9.48
CA GLN A 114 -1.62 -12.65 -10.56
C GLN A 114 -0.97 -12.22 -11.88
N LEU A 115 -1.04 -10.95 -12.23
CA LEU A 115 -0.44 -10.44 -13.47
C LEU A 115 1.10 -10.47 -13.39
N ILE A 116 1.69 -10.17 -12.25
CA ILE A 116 3.14 -10.27 -12.02
C ILE A 116 3.58 -11.75 -12.08
N LYS A 117 2.83 -12.66 -11.46
CA LYS A 117 3.07 -14.11 -11.55
C LYS A 117 3.05 -14.60 -13.00
N ASN A 118 2.09 -14.14 -13.79
CA ASN A 118 2.00 -14.46 -15.22
C ASN A 118 3.21 -13.95 -16.03
N ALA A 119 3.93 -12.94 -15.53
CA ALA A 119 5.18 -12.46 -16.09
C ALA A 119 6.40 -13.27 -15.63
N GLY A 120 6.21 -14.35 -14.87
CA GLY A 120 7.26 -15.28 -14.45
C GLY A 120 7.93 -14.96 -13.12
N TYR A 121 7.34 -14.10 -12.31
CA TYR A 121 7.82 -13.79 -10.96
C TYR A 121 7.35 -14.81 -9.93
N ALA A 122 8.21 -15.12 -8.96
CA ALA A 122 7.76 -15.65 -7.67
C ALA A 122 7.07 -14.53 -6.88
N THR A 123 5.96 -14.82 -6.20
CA THR A 123 5.13 -13.79 -5.58
C THR A 123 4.81 -14.11 -4.13
N ALA A 124 4.99 -13.14 -3.21
CA ALA A 124 4.65 -13.31 -1.80
C ALA A 124 3.91 -12.10 -1.22
N LEU A 125 3.02 -12.40 -0.27
CA LEU A 125 2.51 -11.45 0.71
C LEU A 125 2.96 -11.90 2.09
N VAL A 126 3.67 -11.03 2.81
CA VAL A 126 4.09 -11.29 4.18
C VAL A 126 3.56 -10.18 5.07
N GLY A 127 2.60 -10.52 5.95
CA GLY A 127 1.94 -9.59 6.85
C GLY A 127 0.43 -9.48 6.66
N LYS A 128 -0.11 -8.26 6.72
CA LYS A 128 -1.55 -7.98 6.73
C LYS A 128 -2.20 -8.10 5.36
N TRP A 129 -3.25 -8.93 5.27
CA TRP A 129 -4.11 -9.05 4.08
C TRP A 129 -5.32 -8.10 4.11
N HIS A 130 -6.24 -8.30 5.00
CA HIS A 130 -7.46 -7.53 5.25
C HIS A 130 -8.40 -7.37 4.05
N LEU A 131 -8.47 -8.36 3.16
CA LEU A 131 -9.36 -8.34 1.97
C LEU A 131 -10.33 -9.51 1.91
N GLY A 132 -10.52 -10.24 3.00
CA GLY A 132 -11.50 -11.29 3.16
C GLY A 132 -10.92 -12.63 3.64
N TYR A 133 -11.83 -13.53 4.04
CA TYR A 133 -11.47 -14.81 4.67
C TYR A 133 -11.81 -16.02 3.81
N ARG A 134 -12.68 -15.87 2.82
CA ARG A 134 -13.09 -16.97 1.94
C ARG A 134 -11.92 -17.46 1.09
N ALA A 135 -11.98 -18.71 0.62
CA ALA A 135 -10.94 -19.28 -0.21
C ALA A 135 -10.69 -18.48 -1.50
N ASP A 136 -11.76 -17.98 -2.14
CA ASP A 136 -11.70 -17.15 -3.34
C ASP A 136 -11.30 -15.68 -3.07
N GLN A 137 -11.13 -15.33 -1.80
CA GLN A 137 -10.67 -14.04 -1.33
C GLN A 137 -9.28 -14.11 -0.66
N SER A 138 -8.68 -15.31 -0.60
CA SER A 138 -7.37 -15.50 0.02
C SER A 138 -6.23 -14.89 -0.80
N PRO A 139 -5.09 -14.54 -0.20
CA PRO A 139 -3.92 -14.06 -0.93
C PRO A 139 -3.50 -15.00 -2.07
N ASN A 140 -3.52 -16.32 -1.81
CA ASN A 140 -3.13 -17.32 -2.80
C ASN A 140 -4.11 -17.35 -4.02
N ALA A 141 -5.42 -17.14 -3.80
CA ALA A 141 -6.38 -17.01 -4.89
C ALA A 141 -6.13 -15.78 -5.76
N HIS A 142 -5.55 -14.73 -5.19
CA HIS A 142 -5.15 -13.52 -5.91
C HIS A 142 -3.83 -13.63 -6.66
N GLY A 143 -3.11 -14.75 -6.56
CA GLY A 143 -1.89 -15.01 -7.32
C GLY A 143 -0.60 -14.95 -6.51
N PHE A 144 -0.65 -14.76 -5.19
CA PHE A 144 0.53 -14.94 -4.36
C PHE A 144 0.86 -16.43 -4.23
N ASP A 145 2.13 -16.80 -4.51
CA ASP A 145 2.63 -18.16 -4.32
C ASP A 145 2.79 -18.49 -2.85
N TYR A 146 3.19 -17.50 -2.07
CA TYR A 146 3.40 -17.60 -0.63
C TYR A 146 2.63 -16.52 0.11
N PHE A 147 2.01 -16.90 1.22
CA PHE A 147 1.39 -16.00 2.18
C PHE A 147 1.76 -16.40 3.60
N PHE A 148 2.20 -15.43 4.39
CA PHE A 148 2.34 -15.54 5.83
C PHE A 148 1.81 -14.27 6.48
N GLY A 149 0.93 -14.41 7.48
CA GLY A 149 0.45 -13.23 8.21
C GLY A 149 -0.99 -13.33 8.70
N LEU A 150 -1.63 -12.16 8.82
CA LEU A 150 -2.98 -12.03 9.36
C LEU A 150 -3.99 -11.74 8.24
N LYS A 151 -5.18 -12.35 8.35
CA LYS A 151 -6.31 -12.09 7.44
C LYS A 151 -7.23 -10.97 7.95
N SER A 152 -7.22 -10.68 9.26
CA SER A 152 -7.97 -9.59 9.89
C SER A 152 -7.38 -8.20 9.63
N GLY A 153 -8.07 -7.17 10.12
CA GLY A 153 -7.57 -5.79 10.09
C GLY A 153 -6.47 -5.51 11.11
N TYR A 154 -6.45 -6.26 12.21
CA TYR A 154 -5.45 -6.17 13.27
C TYR A 154 -5.49 -7.41 14.14
N HIS A 155 -4.39 -7.70 14.81
CA HIS A 155 -4.30 -8.71 15.85
C HIS A 155 -3.30 -8.29 16.93
N ASP A 156 -3.30 -9.02 18.04
CA ASP A 156 -2.30 -8.88 19.09
C ASP A 156 -0.91 -9.27 18.57
N TYR A 157 0.12 -8.43 18.80
CA TYR A 157 1.47 -8.61 18.23
C TYR A 157 2.23 -9.81 18.78
N TYR A 158 1.80 -10.40 19.90
CA TYR A 158 2.46 -11.52 20.57
C TYR A 158 1.64 -12.81 20.56
N THR A 159 0.33 -12.71 20.76
CA THR A 159 -0.58 -13.87 20.76
C THR A 159 -1.12 -14.17 19.37
N HIS A 160 -1.06 -13.21 18.46
CA HIS A 160 -1.59 -13.25 17.08
C HIS A 160 -3.10 -13.57 17.04
N ASN A 161 -3.81 -13.17 18.09
CA ASN A 161 -5.27 -13.27 18.12
C ASN A 161 -5.90 -12.01 17.54
N ALA A 162 -6.88 -12.20 16.66
CA ALA A 162 -7.71 -11.11 16.13
C ALA A 162 -8.53 -10.46 17.24
N GLY A 163 -9.21 -9.33 16.92
CA GLY A 163 -9.99 -8.59 17.89
C GLY A 163 -11.15 -9.35 18.53
N ASP A 164 -11.60 -10.47 17.95
CA ASP A 164 -12.58 -11.40 18.53
C ASP A 164 -11.96 -12.46 19.45
N GLY A 165 -10.64 -12.40 19.68
CA GLY A 165 -9.88 -13.32 20.51
C GLY A 165 -9.52 -14.65 19.85
N LYS A 166 -9.86 -14.87 18.58
CA LYS A 166 -9.51 -16.08 17.85
C LYS A 166 -8.13 -15.97 17.20
N PRO A 167 -7.39 -17.08 17.06
CA PRO A 167 -6.12 -17.12 16.34
C PRO A 167 -6.28 -16.61 14.90
N ASP A 168 -5.37 -15.72 14.48
CA ASP A 168 -5.35 -15.15 13.14
C ASP A 168 -3.91 -15.03 12.59
N LEU A 169 -3.13 -16.09 12.76
CA LEU A 169 -1.86 -16.26 12.08
C LEU A 169 -1.99 -17.39 11.08
N TRP A 170 -1.60 -17.12 9.85
CA TRP A 170 -1.80 -18.02 8.71
C TRP A 170 -0.50 -18.22 7.94
N GLU A 171 -0.31 -19.42 7.43
CA GLU A 171 0.65 -19.70 6.38
C GLU A 171 -0.09 -20.34 5.20
N ASN A 172 -0.14 -19.62 4.10
CA ASN A 172 -1.02 -19.90 2.97
C ASN A 172 -2.49 -20.02 3.43
N ASP A 173 -3.12 -21.16 3.17
CA ASP A 173 -4.53 -21.41 3.55
C ASP A 173 -4.68 -22.08 4.92
N LYS A 174 -3.58 -22.25 5.69
CA LYS A 174 -3.60 -22.96 6.96
C LYS A 174 -3.40 -22.00 8.13
N PRO A 175 -4.27 -22.01 9.15
CA PRO A 175 -3.97 -21.34 10.40
C PRO A 175 -2.79 -22.05 11.08
N ILE A 176 -1.88 -21.25 11.64
CA ILE A 176 -0.71 -21.74 12.37
C ILE A 176 -0.62 -21.08 13.74
N VAL A 177 0.23 -21.64 14.60
CA VAL A 177 0.60 -21.07 15.90
C VAL A 177 2.11 -20.96 15.94
N GLU A 178 2.61 -19.77 16.09
CA GLU A 178 4.04 -19.46 16.18
C GLU A 178 4.25 -18.43 17.27
N ALA A 179 5.33 -18.53 18.02
CA ALA A 179 5.69 -17.55 19.04
C ALA A 179 6.63 -16.51 18.44
N GLY A 180 6.45 -15.26 18.81
CA GLY A 180 7.31 -14.17 18.36
C GLY A 180 6.57 -12.82 18.34
N TYR A 181 7.30 -11.76 18.15
CA TYR A 181 6.72 -10.44 17.90
C TYR A 181 6.38 -10.30 16.42
N MET A 182 5.15 -9.95 16.09
CA MET A 182 4.66 -10.01 14.71
C MET A 182 5.53 -9.25 13.70
N THR A 183 6.05 -8.10 14.07
CA THR A 183 6.96 -7.31 13.20
C THR A 183 8.24 -8.07 12.88
N ASP A 184 8.79 -8.84 13.84
CA ASP A 184 9.97 -9.69 13.62
C ASP A 184 9.63 -10.85 12.69
N LEU A 185 8.51 -11.54 12.94
CA LEU A 185 8.07 -12.66 12.11
C LEU A 185 7.83 -12.24 10.65
N ILE A 186 7.25 -11.06 10.43
CA ILE A 186 7.10 -10.49 9.08
C ILE A 186 8.47 -10.27 8.45
N THR A 187 9.39 -9.67 9.18
CA THR A 187 10.76 -9.39 8.68
C THR A 187 11.48 -10.69 8.34
N GLU A 188 11.46 -11.69 9.24
CA GLU A 188 12.11 -12.99 9.05
C GLU A 188 11.58 -13.70 7.80
N ARG A 189 10.26 -13.79 7.62
CA ARG A 189 9.65 -14.42 6.44
C ARG A 189 9.96 -13.66 5.14
N ALA A 190 10.08 -12.34 5.21
CA ALA A 190 10.51 -11.55 4.04
C ALA A 190 11.97 -11.85 3.66
N LEU A 191 12.86 -11.97 4.65
CA LEU A 191 14.27 -12.33 4.44
C LEU A 191 14.41 -13.72 3.83
N ASP A 192 13.67 -14.70 4.36
CA ASP A 192 13.67 -16.08 3.87
C ASP A 192 13.19 -16.15 2.42
N PHE A 193 12.05 -15.50 2.11
CA PHE A 193 11.51 -15.47 0.75
C PHE A 193 12.48 -14.82 -0.25
N ILE A 194 13.14 -13.72 0.12
CA ILE A 194 14.13 -13.05 -0.73
C ILE A 194 15.34 -13.97 -0.99
N GLU A 195 15.82 -14.70 0.03
CA GLU A 195 16.94 -15.60 -0.09
C GLU A 195 16.60 -16.81 -0.97
N GLU A 196 15.44 -17.41 -0.77
CA GLU A 196 14.96 -18.57 -1.54
C GLU A 196 14.73 -18.26 -3.02
N ASN A 197 14.45 -16.99 -3.36
CA ASN A 197 14.14 -16.57 -4.72
C ASN A 197 15.24 -15.67 -5.34
N ALA A 198 16.47 -15.68 -4.79
CA ALA A 198 17.55 -14.79 -5.22
C ALA A 198 17.98 -14.97 -6.69
N ASP A 199 17.76 -16.15 -7.27
CA ASP A 199 18.19 -16.52 -8.63
C ASP A 199 17.12 -16.24 -9.71
N ALA A 200 15.92 -15.75 -9.32
CA ALA A 200 14.82 -15.48 -10.23
C ALA A 200 14.11 -14.16 -9.86
N PRO A 201 13.39 -13.50 -10.79
CA PRO A 201 12.64 -12.31 -10.44
C PRO A 201 11.53 -12.62 -9.45
N PHE A 202 11.39 -11.77 -8.42
CA PHE A 202 10.36 -11.90 -7.42
C PHE A 202 9.65 -10.58 -7.13
N PHE A 203 8.41 -10.71 -6.68
CA PHE A 203 7.61 -9.65 -6.08
C PHE A 203 7.22 -10.05 -4.66
N ILE A 204 7.53 -9.21 -3.69
CA ILE A 204 7.08 -9.37 -2.32
C ILE A 204 6.37 -8.11 -1.85
N ASP A 205 5.17 -8.28 -1.28
CA ASP A 205 4.45 -7.27 -0.51
C ASP A 205 4.69 -7.54 0.98
N VAL A 206 5.57 -6.73 1.57
CA VAL A 206 5.86 -6.74 3.01
C VAL A 206 4.88 -5.81 3.69
N ALA A 207 3.74 -6.36 4.06
CA ALA A 207 2.60 -5.64 4.58
C ALA A 207 2.62 -5.61 6.13
N TYR A 208 3.49 -4.75 6.70
CA TYR A 208 3.55 -4.61 8.14
C TYR A 208 2.20 -4.18 8.72
N ASN A 209 1.77 -4.81 9.82
CA ASN A 209 0.65 -4.34 10.62
C ASN A 209 1.08 -3.22 11.59
N ALA A 210 2.37 -2.99 11.77
CA ALA A 210 2.91 -1.87 12.53
C ALA A 210 2.77 -0.55 11.75
N PRO A 211 2.53 0.58 12.45
CA PRO A 211 2.29 0.74 13.89
C PRO A 211 0.80 0.76 14.29
N HIS A 212 -0.09 0.04 13.60
CA HIS A 212 -1.52 -0.06 13.96
C HIS A 212 -1.69 -0.53 15.41
N TRP A 213 -2.68 -0.01 16.12
CA TRP A 213 -3.03 -0.53 17.45
C TRP A 213 -3.46 -2.02 17.40
N PRO A 214 -3.28 -2.78 18.53
CA PRO A 214 -2.87 -2.36 19.87
C PRO A 214 -1.41 -1.89 19.92
N TYR A 215 -1.15 -0.82 20.65
CA TYR A 215 0.21 -0.26 20.75
C TYR A 215 1.06 -1.11 21.69
N GLN A 216 1.65 -2.13 21.14
CA GLN A 216 2.47 -3.13 21.83
C GLN A 216 3.90 -3.03 21.31
N PRO A 217 4.80 -2.28 21.96
CA PRO A 217 6.18 -2.16 21.53
C PRO A 217 6.95 -3.48 21.69
N PRO A 218 8.08 -3.66 20.98
CA PRO A 218 8.93 -4.83 21.13
C PRO A 218 9.40 -4.96 22.58
N HIS A 219 9.60 -6.21 23.03
CA HIS A 219 10.04 -6.54 24.38
C HIS A 219 9.06 -6.20 25.52
N MET A 220 7.79 -5.96 25.20
CA MET A 220 6.77 -5.99 26.23
C MET A 220 6.80 -7.35 26.95
N PRO A 221 6.72 -7.38 28.30
CA PRO A 221 6.50 -8.64 28.98
C PRO A 221 5.22 -9.28 28.43
N SER A 222 5.32 -10.50 27.88
CA SER A 222 4.14 -11.23 27.45
C SER A 222 3.24 -11.39 28.67
N GLU A 223 2.13 -10.71 28.73
CA GLU A 223 1.06 -11.07 29.64
C GLU A 223 0.63 -12.47 29.20
N SER A 224 0.55 -13.41 30.15
CA SER A 224 0.26 -14.82 29.90
C SER A 224 -0.91 -14.98 28.92
N PRO A 225 -0.90 -16.01 28.03
CA PRO A 225 -1.98 -16.27 27.09
C PRO A 225 -3.30 -16.56 27.81
N GLY A 226 -4.03 -15.60 28.23
CA GLY A 226 -5.24 -15.68 29.05
C GLY A 226 -5.60 -14.35 29.68
N ASN A 227 -4.65 -13.42 29.70
CA ASN A 227 -4.86 -12.05 30.12
C ASN A 227 -4.69 -11.05 28.96
N ALA A 228 -4.93 -11.49 27.72
CA ALA A 228 -5.15 -10.53 26.67
C ALA A 228 -6.25 -9.59 27.17
N ARG A 229 -5.87 -8.42 27.69
CA ARG A 229 -6.85 -7.36 27.89
C ARG A 229 -7.51 -7.24 26.56
N HIS A 230 -8.81 -7.52 26.52
CA HIS A 230 -9.60 -7.24 25.34
C HIS A 230 -9.39 -5.75 25.06
N VAL A 231 -8.43 -5.47 24.17
CA VAL A 231 -8.20 -4.10 23.72
C VAL A 231 -9.49 -3.76 23.00
N GLN A 232 -10.35 -3.02 23.69
CA GLN A 232 -11.60 -2.57 23.08
C GLN A 232 -11.21 -1.82 21.82
N PRO A 233 -11.83 -2.10 20.68
CA PRO A 233 -11.66 -1.30 19.49
C PRO A 233 -11.80 0.18 19.90
N HIS A 234 -10.80 1.00 19.59
CA HIS A 234 -10.76 2.43 19.90
C HIS A 234 -10.33 2.83 21.33
N ASP A 235 -9.76 1.95 22.13
CA ASP A 235 -9.14 2.37 23.39
C ASP A 235 -7.68 2.83 23.18
N ALA A 236 -7.54 4.08 22.70
CA ALA A 236 -6.23 4.74 22.62
C ALA A 236 -5.57 4.95 24.01
N SER A 237 -6.29 4.65 25.12
CA SER A 237 -5.77 4.76 26.49
C SER A 237 -4.79 3.65 26.83
N THR A 238 -4.65 2.60 26.00
CA THR A 238 -3.77 1.46 26.26
C THR A 238 -2.35 1.63 25.75
N GLY A 239 -2.02 2.72 25.07
CA GLY A 239 -0.67 3.00 24.56
C GLY A 239 -0.27 4.46 24.70
N THR A 240 1.02 4.72 24.56
CA THR A 240 1.60 6.05 24.59
C THR A 240 2.29 6.38 23.26
N ARG A 241 2.57 7.67 23.02
CA ARG A 241 3.39 8.05 21.86
C ARG A 241 4.76 7.36 21.88
N ALA A 242 5.34 7.10 23.05
CA ALA A 242 6.60 6.38 23.17
C ALA A 242 6.49 4.92 22.72
N ASP A 243 5.36 4.25 22.99
CA ASP A 243 5.13 2.89 22.52
C ASP A 243 5.00 2.86 20.98
N TYR A 244 4.26 3.80 20.42
CA TYR A 244 4.14 3.98 18.98
C TYR A 244 5.51 4.24 18.32
N VAL A 245 6.30 5.15 18.88
CA VAL A 245 7.68 5.44 18.41
C VAL A 245 8.52 4.17 18.40
N ALA A 246 8.50 3.40 19.50
CA ALA A 246 9.26 2.16 19.58
C ALA A 246 8.82 1.13 18.52
N MET A 247 7.53 1.05 18.20
CA MET A 247 7.01 0.17 17.14
C MET A 247 7.50 0.61 15.75
N VAL A 248 7.49 1.92 15.45
CA VAL A 248 7.98 2.45 14.17
C VAL A 248 9.49 2.26 14.03
N GLU A 249 10.28 2.57 15.07
CA GLU A 249 11.73 2.41 15.02
C GLU A 249 12.15 0.93 14.92
N HIS A 250 11.40 0.03 15.53
CA HIS A 250 11.62 -1.40 15.39
C HIS A 250 11.31 -1.91 13.97
N MET A 251 10.20 -1.45 13.40
CA MET A 251 9.87 -1.73 12.00
C MET A 251 10.93 -1.15 11.04
N ASP A 252 11.45 0.06 11.30
CA ASP A 252 12.56 0.64 10.53
C ASP A 252 13.80 -0.26 10.55
N ALA A 253 14.11 -0.86 11.71
CA ALA A 253 15.20 -1.82 11.81
C ALA A 253 14.93 -3.08 10.95
N GLY A 254 13.70 -3.58 10.90
CA GLY A 254 13.29 -4.68 10.01
C GLY A 254 13.46 -4.32 8.54
N VAL A 255 13.05 -3.11 8.14
CA VAL A 255 13.29 -2.59 6.78
C VAL A 255 14.79 -2.54 6.47
N GLY A 256 15.61 -2.12 7.44
CA GLY A 256 17.06 -2.13 7.33
C GLY A 256 17.63 -3.53 7.04
N GLN A 257 17.11 -4.56 7.70
CA GLN A 257 17.51 -5.96 7.44
C GLN A 257 17.15 -6.41 6.02
N ILE A 258 15.95 -6.05 5.52
CA ILE A 258 15.53 -6.35 4.14
C ILE A 258 16.47 -5.68 3.13
N LEU A 259 16.77 -4.39 3.31
CA LEU A 259 17.70 -3.67 2.42
C LEU A 259 19.11 -4.26 2.47
N ALA A 260 19.59 -4.66 3.65
CA ALA A 260 20.89 -5.31 3.82
C ALA A 260 20.94 -6.70 3.16
N LYS A 261 19.86 -7.49 3.23
CA LYS A 261 19.73 -8.79 2.55
C LYS A 261 19.82 -8.62 1.03
N LEU A 262 19.13 -7.65 0.46
CA LEU A 262 19.22 -7.33 -0.98
C LEU A 262 20.67 -6.96 -1.37
N GLN A 263 21.35 -6.18 -0.54
CA GLN A 263 22.76 -5.84 -0.79
C GLN A 263 23.68 -7.06 -0.69
N GLN A 264 23.51 -7.90 0.34
CA GLN A 264 24.29 -9.12 0.57
C GLN A 264 24.18 -10.09 -0.61
N LEU A 265 23.00 -10.21 -1.20
CA LEU A 265 22.71 -11.07 -2.34
C LEU A 265 23.04 -10.42 -3.70
N ASN A 266 23.57 -9.20 -3.72
CA ASN A 266 23.84 -8.40 -4.93
C ASN A 266 22.58 -8.13 -5.78
N LEU A 267 21.42 -8.04 -5.15
CA LEU A 267 20.13 -7.75 -5.79
C LEU A 267 19.75 -6.28 -5.72
N ALA A 268 20.40 -5.49 -4.85
CA ALA A 268 20.01 -4.12 -4.52
C ALA A 268 19.93 -3.18 -5.74
N ASP A 269 20.83 -3.35 -6.71
CA ASP A 269 20.88 -2.50 -7.90
C ASP A 269 19.84 -2.86 -8.95
N ASN A 270 19.26 -4.06 -8.86
CA ASN A 270 18.18 -4.53 -9.73
C ASN A 270 16.89 -4.83 -8.96
N THR A 271 16.58 -4.03 -7.95
CA THR A 271 15.34 -4.14 -7.17
C THR A 271 14.65 -2.80 -7.06
N LEU A 272 13.40 -2.74 -7.52
CA LEU A 272 12.49 -1.65 -7.19
C LEU A 272 12.02 -1.82 -5.75
N VAL A 273 12.42 -0.90 -4.87
CA VAL A 273 11.93 -0.84 -3.49
C VAL A 273 10.95 0.32 -3.39
N ILE A 274 9.75 0.05 -2.90
CA ILE A 274 8.69 1.02 -2.65
C ILE A 274 8.35 0.95 -1.16
N PHE A 275 8.27 2.11 -0.50
CA PHE A 275 7.73 2.25 0.84
C PHE A 275 6.52 3.17 0.80
N THR A 276 5.42 2.79 1.43
CA THR A 276 4.20 3.60 1.54
C THR A 276 3.37 3.19 2.76
N ASN A 277 2.23 3.88 2.96
CA ASN A 277 1.25 3.58 4.00
C ASN A 277 -0.14 3.39 3.40
N ASP A 278 -1.01 2.65 4.08
CA ASP A 278 -2.33 2.32 3.54
C ASP A 278 -3.39 3.42 3.72
N ASN A 279 -3.26 4.29 4.71
CA ASN A 279 -4.10 5.48 4.92
C ASN A 279 -3.39 6.49 5.83
N GLY A 280 -3.97 7.66 6.04
CA GLY A 280 -3.44 8.61 7.01
C GLY A 280 -3.40 8.02 8.43
N GLY A 281 -2.48 8.52 9.25
CA GLY A 281 -2.25 8.01 10.59
C GLY A 281 -3.45 8.19 11.53
N GLU A 282 -3.53 7.33 12.55
CA GLU A 282 -4.60 7.32 13.55
C GLU A 282 -4.04 7.57 14.97
N TRP A 283 -4.88 8.02 15.87
CA TRP A 283 -4.63 8.21 17.33
C TRP A 283 -3.27 8.83 17.71
N LEU A 284 -2.24 8.02 17.87
CA LEU A 284 -0.90 8.42 18.32
C LEU A 284 0.02 8.85 17.17
N ALA A 285 -0.43 8.70 15.93
CA ALA A 285 0.31 9.10 14.74
C ALA A 285 0.35 10.63 14.58
N ASN A 286 1.40 11.12 13.93
CA ASN A 286 1.57 12.53 13.61
C ASN A 286 1.29 12.80 12.13
N ASN A 287 0.15 13.39 11.82
CA ASN A 287 -0.21 13.80 10.47
C ASN A 287 0.16 15.26 10.15
N SER A 288 0.83 15.97 11.06
CA SER A 288 1.14 17.40 10.87
C SER A 288 1.93 17.65 9.57
N PRO A 289 1.67 18.74 8.82
CA PRO A 289 0.69 19.81 9.10
C PRO A 289 -0.71 19.52 8.58
N LEU A 290 -0.97 18.33 8.05
CA LEU A 290 -2.21 17.92 7.38
C LEU A 290 -3.41 17.97 8.33
N PHE A 291 -4.57 18.34 7.81
CA PHE A 291 -5.79 18.38 8.60
C PHE A 291 -6.42 16.98 8.73
N SER A 292 -6.92 16.66 9.93
CA SER A 292 -7.61 15.41 10.22
C SER A 292 -6.70 14.16 10.21
N ARG A 293 -7.27 12.98 9.96
CA ARG A 293 -6.60 11.67 10.12
C ARG A 293 -7.39 10.58 9.39
N LYS A 294 -6.94 9.32 9.53
CA LYS A 294 -7.65 8.09 9.12
C LYS A 294 -9.17 8.25 9.19
N THR A 295 -9.90 7.60 8.32
CA THR A 295 -11.38 7.63 8.15
C THR A 295 -11.95 8.85 7.43
N THR A 296 -11.13 9.87 7.14
CA THR A 296 -11.59 11.11 6.53
C THR A 296 -10.96 11.34 5.15
N VAL A 297 -11.66 12.11 4.29
CA VAL A 297 -11.14 12.49 2.96
C VAL A 297 -10.28 13.77 2.97
N TRP A 298 -10.01 14.32 4.16
CA TRP A 298 -9.10 15.43 4.36
C TRP A 298 -7.64 14.96 4.14
N GLU A 299 -6.73 15.90 3.87
CA GLU A 299 -5.34 15.53 3.56
C GLU A 299 -4.73 14.58 4.59
N GLY A 300 -4.96 14.79 5.88
CA GLY A 300 -4.44 13.93 6.94
C GLY A 300 -5.02 12.51 6.96
N GLY A 301 -6.12 12.25 6.24
CA GLY A 301 -6.70 10.92 6.13
C GLY A 301 -6.28 10.13 4.89
N ILE A 302 -5.81 10.83 3.85
CA ILE A 302 -5.53 10.22 2.54
C ILE A 302 -4.13 10.46 2.01
N ARG A 303 -3.41 11.51 2.45
CA ARG A 303 -2.05 11.78 2.00
C ARG A 303 -1.06 10.95 2.80
N VAL A 304 -0.23 10.16 2.11
CA VAL A 304 0.65 9.17 2.73
C VAL A 304 2.10 9.36 2.29
N PRO A 305 3.08 9.13 3.17
CA PRO A 305 4.48 9.14 2.79
C PRO A 305 4.74 8.02 1.77
N THR A 306 5.49 8.35 0.71
CA THR A 306 5.85 7.37 -0.31
C THR A 306 7.26 7.63 -0.81
N LEU A 307 8.08 6.58 -0.76
CA LEU A 307 9.47 6.56 -1.17
C LEU A 307 9.67 5.47 -2.20
N MET A 308 10.49 5.73 -3.22
CA MET A 308 10.79 4.72 -4.23
C MET A 308 12.28 4.75 -4.59
N ARG A 309 12.88 3.58 -4.77
CA ARG A 309 14.27 3.43 -5.19
C ARG A 309 14.39 2.34 -6.25
N LEU A 310 15.02 2.66 -7.36
CA LEU A 310 15.51 1.70 -8.37
C LEU A 310 16.81 2.28 -8.93
N PRO A 311 17.98 1.81 -8.45
CA PRO A 311 19.28 2.35 -8.86
C PRO A 311 19.47 2.30 -10.38
N GLY A 312 20.11 3.33 -10.92
CA GLY A 312 20.31 3.44 -12.39
C GLY A 312 19.07 3.92 -13.16
N ARG A 313 17.87 3.87 -12.56
CA ARG A 313 16.64 4.33 -13.20
C ARG A 313 16.04 5.54 -12.50
N ILE A 314 15.93 5.55 -11.18
CA ILE A 314 15.48 6.70 -10.39
C ILE A 314 16.72 7.38 -9.81
N ALA A 315 16.87 8.69 -10.08
CA ALA A 315 17.99 9.47 -9.58
C ALA A 315 17.92 9.61 -8.05
N ALA A 316 19.06 9.35 -7.38
CA ALA A 316 19.16 9.40 -5.93
C ALA A 316 18.94 10.82 -5.37
N GLY A 317 18.28 10.93 -4.21
CA GLY A 317 18.06 12.19 -3.49
C GLY A 317 17.06 13.13 -4.17
N THR A 318 16.24 12.64 -5.09
CA THR A 318 15.24 13.47 -5.77
C THR A 318 13.96 13.62 -4.94
N VAL A 319 13.24 14.68 -5.22
CA VAL A 319 11.91 14.95 -4.67
C VAL A 319 10.94 15.15 -5.83
N SER A 320 9.80 14.48 -5.80
CA SER A 320 8.76 14.60 -6.81
C SER A 320 7.45 15.06 -6.20
N ASP A 321 6.86 16.08 -6.78
CA ASP A 321 5.51 16.58 -6.50
C ASP A 321 4.48 16.06 -7.53
N GLN A 322 4.84 15.02 -8.32
CA GLN A 322 3.86 14.30 -9.14
C GLN A 322 2.74 13.76 -8.27
N VAL A 323 1.51 14.18 -8.56
CA VAL A 323 0.34 13.65 -7.87
C VAL A 323 0.17 12.17 -8.21
N GLY A 324 0.25 11.32 -7.18
CA GLY A 324 0.11 9.87 -7.30
C GLY A 324 -0.91 9.32 -6.31
N ILE A 325 -1.34 8.09 -6.55
CA ILE A 325 -2.29 7.35 -5.70
C ILE A 325 -1.91 5.87 -5.68
N THR A 326 -2.30 5.12 -4.65
CA THR A 326 -1.87 3.72 -4.44
C THR A 326 -2.04 2.82 -5.68
N MET A 327 -3.13 2.96 -6.44
CA MET A 327 -3.32 2.17 -7.68
C MET A 327 -2.31 2.52 -8.79
N ASP A 328 -1.58 3.64 -8.71
CA ASP A 328 -0.47 3.95 -9.61
C ASP A 328 0.73 3.05 -9.32
N LEU A 329 0.92 2.62 -8.07
CA LEU A 329 1.95 1.63 -7.71
C LEU A 329 1.69 0.31 -8.44
N THR A 330 0.42 -0.11 -8.56
CA THR A 330 0.02 -1.29 -9.33
C THR A 330 0.45 -1.17 -10.79
N ALA A 331 0.08 -0.09 -11.46
CA ALA A 331 0.44 0.15 -12.86
C ALA A 331 1.98 0.26 -13.04
N THR A 332 2.66 0.86 -12.06
CA THR A 332 4.11 1.02 -12.05
C THR A 332 4.84 -0.32 -11.89
N MET A 333 4.42 -1.14 -10.92
CA MET A 333 5.03 -2.46 -10.68
C MET A 333 4.80 -3.40 -11.86
N LEU A 334 3.60 -3.42 -12.45
CA LEU A 334 3.30 -4.19 -13.66
C LEU A 334 4.18 -3.77 -14.84
N ALA A 335 4.39 -2.46 -15.02
CA ALA A 335 5.27 -1.94 -16.09
C ALA A 335 6.74 -2.30 -15.85
N VAL A 336 7.22 -2.25 -14.60
CA VAL A 336 8.58 -2.65 -14.24
C VAL A 336 8.79 -4.15 -14.43
N ALA A 337 7.78 -4.95 -14.10
CA ALA A 337 7.79 -6.40 -14.31
C ALA A 337 7.69 -6.80 -15.79
N GLY A 338 7.38 -5.87 -16.69
CA GLY A 338 7.05 -6.19 -18.07
C GLY A 338 5.81 -7.06 -18.22
N ALA A 339 4.91 -7.00 -17.24
CA ALA A 339 3.70 -7.82 -17.22
C ALA A 339 2.72 -7.39 -18.32
N ALA A 340 2.17 -8.37 -19.04
CA ALA A 340 1.08 -8.11 -19.97
C ALA A 340 -0.20 -7.81 -19.19
N VAL A 341 -0.78 -6.62 -19.43
CA VAL A 341 -2.02 -6.19 -18.80
C VAL A 341 -3.16 -6.37 -19.80
N PRO A 342 -4.11 -7.28 -19.56
CA PRO A 342 -5.29 -7.44 -20.39
C PRO A 342 -6.16 -6.17 -20.41
N ALA A 343 -6.78 -5.84 -21.52
CA ALA A 343 -7.60 -4.63 -21.67
C ALA A 343 -8.80 -4.61 -20.70
N ASP A 344 -9.34 -5.77 -20.38
CA ASP A 344 -10.45 -5.97 -19.45
C ASP A 344 -10.04 -5.89 -17.95
N ALA A 345 -8.74 -5.81 -17.65
CA ALA A 345 -8.27 -5.45 -16.32
C ALA A 345 -8.66 -4.00 -15.95
N MET A 346 -8.85 -3.13 -16.95
CA MET A 346 -9.34 -1.75 -16.80
C MET A 346 -8.64 -0.97 -15.70
N LEU A 347 -7.29 -1.03 -15.63
CA LEU A 347 -6.51 -0.28 -14.65
C LEU A 347 -6.81 1.22 -14.71
N GLU A 348 -6.90 1.86 -13.55
CA GLU A 348 -7.13 3.31 -13.43
C GLU A 348 -5.89 4.06 -12.95
N GLY A 349 -4.88 3.33 -12.48
CA GLY A 349 -3.56 3.88 -12.14
C GLY A 349 -2.71 4.16 -13.38
N ILE A 350 -1.72 5.04 -13.22
CA ILE A 350 -0.70 5.33 -14.24
C ILE A 350 0.66 4.78 -13.83
N ASN A 351 1.49 4.43 -14.83
CA ASN A 351 2.88 4.10 -14.60
C ASN A 351 3.69 5.36 -14.30
N LEU A 352 4.24 5.45 -13.09
CA LEU A 352 5.03 6.61 -12.62
C LEU A 352 6.48 6.57 -13.11
N MET A 353 7.01 5.42 -13.53
CA MET A 353 8.44 5.30 -13.88
C MET A 353 8.92 6.32 -14.92
N PRO A 354 8.24 6.56 -16.05
CA PRO A 354 8.73 7.54 -17.03
C PRO A 354 8.90 8.95 -16.46
N ILE A 355 8.05 9.32 -15.48
CA ILE A 355 8.09 10.63 -14.81
C ILE A 355 9.25 10.66 -13.81
N LEU A 356 9.39 9.62 -12.98
CA LEU A 356 10.42 9.51 -11.95
C LEU A 356 11.83 9.33 -12.56
N GLU A 357 11.92 8.77 -13.75
CA GLU A 357 13.16 8.66 -14.53
C GLU A 357 13.50 9.97 -15.29
N GLY A 358 12.64 11.00 -15.22
CA GLY A 358 12.82 12.24 -15.97
C GLY A 358 12.63 12.12 -17.49
N LYS A 359 12.06 11.00 -17.96
CA LYS A 359 11.80 10.73 -19.40
C LYS A 359 10.50 11.34 -19.90
N SER A 360 9.60 11.67 -18.99
CA SER A 360 8.31 12.31 -19.29
C SER A 360 8.04 13.45 -18.32
N PRO A 361 7.32 14.50 -18.76
CA PRO A 361 6.87 15.55 -17.86
C PRO A 361 5.85 14.99 -16.87
N GLN A 362 5.62 15.74 -15.80
CA GLN A 362 4.54 15.48 -14.86
C GLN A 362 3.18 15.52 -15.56
N VAL A 363 2.24 14.73 -15.04
CA VAL A 363 0.88 14.60 -15.57
C VAL A 363 -0.11 15.19 -14.57
N GLU A 364 -0.93 16.12 -15.02
CA GLU A 364 -2.05 16.59 -14.20
C GLU A 364 -3.05 15.45 -13.96
N ARG A 365 -3.47 15.29 -12.72
CA ARG A 365 -4.35 14.20 -12.28
C ARG A 365 -5.64 14.75 -11.71
N THR A 366 -6.72 14.01 -11.95
CA THR A 366 -7.97 14.16 -11.21
C THR A 366 -8.22 12.89 -10.42
N LEU A 367 -8.23 13.01 -9.08
CA LEU A 367 -8.38 11.90 -8.15
C LEU A 367 -9.60 12.10 -7.25
N PHE A 368 -10.19 11.00 -6.80
CA PHE A 368 -11.46 10.99 -6.09
C PHE A 368 -11.39 10.12 -4.84
N TRP A 369 -12.11 10.55 -3.80
CA TRP A 369 -12.26 9.80 -2.55
C TRP A 369 -13.69 9.89 -2.04
N ARG A 370 -14.12 8.83 -1.38
CA ARG A 370 -15.36 8.78 -0.63
C ARG A 370 -15.17 7.99 0.65
N SER A 371 -15.69 8.50 1.74
CA SER A 371 -15.77 7.81 3.02
C SER A 371 -17.23 7.68 3.45
N THR A 372 -17.60 6.46 3.86
CA THR A 372 -18.93 6.14 4.40
C THR A 372 -18.81 5.64 5.84
N SER A 373 -17.66 5.91 6.49
CA SER A 373 -17.34 5.38 7.83
C SER A 373 -18.12 6.01 8.97
N TYR A 374 -18.71 7.18 8.73
CA TYR A 374 -19.54 7.89 9.71
C TYR A 374 -21.01 7.88 9.32
N SER A 375 -21.86 8.39 10.20
CA SER A 375 -23.31 8.60 9.93
C SER A 375 -23.56 9.59 8.78
N TRP A 376 -22.54 10.33 8.36
CA TRP A 376 -22.56 11.19 7.19
C TRP A 376 -21.46 10.81 6.23
N GLN A 377 -21.71 11.02 4.95
CA GLN A 377 -20.75 10.74 3.87
C GLN A 377 -19.79 11.92 3.69
N GLN A 378 -18.53 11.60 3.53
CA GLN A 378 -17.52 12.55 3.05
C GLN A 378 -17.09 12.16 1.64
N ARG A 379 -16.88 13.17 0.78
CA ARG A 379 -16.45 13.02 -0.61
C ARG A 379 -15.41 14.06 -0.95
N ALA A 380 -14.46 13.72 -1.79
CA ALA A 380 -13.46 14.68 -2.28
C ALA A 380 -13.08 14.41 -3.72
N VAL A 381 -12.72 15.48 -4.42
CA VAL A 381 -12.04 15.43 -5.72
C VAL A 381 -10.88 16.42 -5.69
N ARG A 382 -9.70 15.96 -6.10
CA ARG A 382 -8.54 16.82 -6.40
C ARG A 382 -8.29 16.82 -7.91
N SER A 383 -8.14 18.00 -8.51
CA SER A 383 -7.72 18.17 -9.92
C SER A 383 -6.67 19.26 -10.00
N GLY A 384 -5.43 18.86 -10.34
CA GLY A 384 -4.26 19.71 -10.21
C GLY A 384 -4.04 20.11 -8.75
N ASP A 385 -3.92 21.42 -8.49
CA ASP A 385 -3.71 21.99 -7.16
C ASP A 385 -5.02 22.22 -6.38
N TRP A 386 -6.17 22.05 -7.04
CA TRP A 386 -7.48 22.34 -6.45
C TRP A 386 -8.15 21.10 -5.89
N LYS A 387 -8.67 21.22 -4.68
CA LYS A 387 -9.45 20.17 -4.03
C LYS A 387 -10.81 20.71 -3.58
N LEU A 388 -11.86 19.96 -3.91
CA LEU A 388 -13.21 20.13 -3.38
C LEU A 388 -13.47 19.01 -2.38
N VAL A 389 -13.86 19.38 -1.17
CA VAL A 389 -14.31 18.46 -0.12
C VAL A 389 -15.80 18.72 0.15
N VAL A 390 -16.58 17.65 0.20
CA VAL A 390 -17.98 17.67 0.63
C VAL A 390 -18.07 16.87 1.93
N ASP A 391 -18.38 17.55 3.03
CA ASP A 391 -18.44 16.96 4.36
C ASP A 391 -19.75 17.34 5.07
N GLY A 392 -20.58 16.36 5.39
CA GLY A 392 -21.87 16.59 6.01
C GLY A 392 -22.81 17.51 5.23
N GLY A 393 -22.67 17.56 3.89
CA GLY A 393 -23.44 18.44 3.01
C GLY A 393 -22.85 19.83 2.82
N ASN A 394 -21.80 20.19 3.56
CA ASN A 394 -21.05 21.44 3.32
C ASN A 394 -19.94 21.21 2.30
N GLU A 395 -19.66 22.25 1.53
CA GLU A 395 -18.61 22.24 0.52
C GLU A 395 -17.47 23.16 0.92
N TYR A 396 -16.25 22.68 0.72
CA TYR A 396 -15.00 23.37 1.00
C TYR A 396 -14.10 23.29 -0.23
N VAL A 397 -13.42 24.38 -0.55
CA VAL A 397 -12.48 24.46 -1.68
C VAL A 397 -11.13 24.89 -1.18
N PHE A 398 -10.09 24.14 -1.54
CA PHE A 398 -8.72 24.41 -1.15
C PHE A 398 -7.79 24.46 -2.37
N ASP A 399 -6.78 25.31 -2.29
CA ASP A 399 -5.56 25.22 -3.08
C ASP A 399 -4.55 24.43 -2.23
N VAL A 400 -4.48 23.11 -2.41
CA VAL A 400 -3.67 22.23 -1.58
C VAL A 400 -2.16 22.39 -1.79
N ARG A 401 -1.74 23.12 -2.83
CA ARG A 401 -0.34 23.51 -3.02
C ARG A 401 0.05 24.66 -2.09
N GLN A 402 -0.85 25.61 -1.88
CA GLN A 402 -0.62 26.78 -1.03
C GLN A 402 -1.07 26.54 0.41
N ASP A 403 -2.07 25.72 0.61
CA ASP A 403 -2.69 25.39 1.90
C ASP A 403 -2.79 23.87 2.09
N LEU A 404 -1.64 23.24 2.29
CA LEU A 404 -1.53 21.81 2.54
C LEU A 404 -2.34 21.36 3.77
N ALA A 405 -2.55 22.27 4.71
CA ALA A 405 -3.23 22.03 5.97
C ALA A 405 -4.76 22.22 5.89
N GLU A 406 -5.31 22.56 4.71
CA GLU A 406 -6.75 22.75 4.48
C GLU A 406 -7.42 23.70 5.52
N ARG A 407 -6.74 24.83 5.84
CA ARG A 407 -7.20 25.78 6.87
C ARG A 407 -7.95 26.96 6.30
N ASN A 408 -7.79 27.26 5.01
CA ASN A 408 -8.37 28.41 4.35
C ASN A 408 -9.41 27.96 3.32
N ASP A 409 -10.67 27.83 3.76
CA ASP A 409 -11.77 27.51 2.86
C ASP A 409 -12.02 28.66 1.87
N LEU A 410 -11.87 28.37 0.59
CA LEU A 410 -12.08 29.28 -0.52
C LEU A 410 -13.43 29.11 -1.23
N ALA A 411 -14.35 28.27 -0.73
CA ALA A 411 -15.60 27.97 -1.41
C ALA A 411 -16.43 29.22 -1.74
N LYS A 412 -16.44 30.23 -0.88
CA LYS A 412 -17.13 31.50 -1.13
C LYS A 412 -16.45 32.36 -2.19
N TYR A 413 -15.14 32.25 -2.35
CA TYR A 413 -14.32 33.10 -3.24
C TYR A 413 -14.00 32.40 -4.56
N ARG A 414 -14.00 31.08 -4.60
CA ARG A 414 -13.65 30.25 -5.76
C ARG A 414 -14.80 29.34 -6.16
N GLN A 415 -15.98 29.93 -6.33
CA GLN A 415 -17.16 29.20 -6.82
C GLN A 415 -16.94 28.60 -8.21
N ASP A 416 -16.10 29.23 -9.04
CA ASP A 416 -15.65 28.70 -10.33
C ASP A 416 -15.01 27.32 -10.20
N VAL A 417 -14.17 27.11 -9.17
CA VAL A 417 -13.54 25.81 -8.88
C VAL A 417 -14.58 24.78 -8.44
N ALA A 418 -15.45 25.12 -7.50
CA ALA A 418 -16.51 24.20 -7.05
C ALA A 418 -17.42 23.76 -8.22
N GLN A 419 -17.82 24.72 -9.09
CA GLN A 419 -18.62 24.44 -10.28
C GLN A 419 -17.91 23.54 -11.30
N ARG A 420 -16.59 23.62 -11.40
CA ARG A 420 -15.76 22.76 -12.26
C ARG A 420 -15.58 21.36 -11.68
N LEU A 421 -15.33 21.25 -10.37
CA LEU A 421 -14.95 19.97 -9.74
C LEU A 421 -16.14 19.08 -9.37
N ARG A 422 -17.28 19.66 -8.97
CA ARG A 422 -18.46 18.90 -8.56
C ARG A 422 -18.96 17.95 -9.65
N PRO A 423 -19.14 18.36 -10.92
CA PRO A 423 -19.58 17.45 -11.97
C PRO A 423 -18.64 16.26 -12.19
N LEU A 424 -17.33 16.45 -11.96
CA LEU A 424 -16.34 15.38 -12.06
C LEU A 424 -16.55 14.35 -10.92
N LEU A 425 -16.77 14.83 -9.70
CA LEU A 425 -17.05 13.98 -8.54
C LEU A 425 -18.35 13.18 -8.74
N ASP A 426 -19.42 13.86 -9.14
CA ASP A 426 -20.73 13.21 -9.37
C ASP A 426 -20.67 12.18 -10.50
N ALA A 427 -19.92 12.45 -11.57
CA ALA A 427 -19.73 11.51 -12.66
C ALA A 427 -18.95 10.27 -12.22
N TRP A 428 -17.87 10.46 -11.43
CA TRP A 428 -17.10 9.35 -10.87
C TRP A 428 -17.96 8.50 -9.92
N GLU A 429 -18.72 9.10 -9.03
CA GLU A 429 -19.61 8.37 -8.12
C GLU A 429 -20.63 7.51 -8.87
N LYS A 430 -21.23 8.06 -9.92
CA LYS A 430 -22.16 7.31 -10.77
C LYS A 430 -21.48 6.12 -11.45
N ALA A 431 -20.24 6.32 -11.94
CA ALA A 431 -19.51 5.26 -12.63
C ALA A 431 -19.11 4.12 -11.68
N VAL A 432 -18.58 4.44 -10.48
CA VAL A 432 -18.18 3.39 -9.54
C VAL A 432 -19.39 2.66 -8.93
N ALA A 433 -20.51 3.35 -8.74
CA ALA A 433 -21.76 2.73 -8.26
C ALA A 433 -22.35 1.73 -9.26
N ALA A 434 -22.25 2.01 -10.57
CA ALA A 434 -22.70 1.10 -11.61
C ALA A 434 -21.89 -0.21 -11.61
N ASP A 435 -20.55 -0.11 -11.46
CA ASP A 435 -19.68 -1.28 -11.38
C ASP A 435 -19.90 -2.07 -10.07
N ALA A 436 -20.06 -1.38 -8.94
CA ALA A 436 -20.33 -2.03 -7.67
C ALA A 436 -21.62 -2.85 -7.70
N ALA A 437 -22.67 -2.34 -8.35
CA ALA A 437 -23.93 -3.05 -8.53
C ALA A 437 -23.77 -4.29 -9.44
N ALA A 438 -22.92 -4.21 -10.47
CA ALA A 438 -22.64 -5.33 -11.37
C ALA A 438 -21.78 -6.41 -10.70
N ASN A 439 -20.92 -6.03 -9.75
CA ASN A 439 -20.01 -6.91 -9.02
C ASN A 439 -20.60 -7.41 -7.69
N ALA A 440 -21.78 -6.93 -7.30
CA ALA A 440 -22.43 -7.40 -6.08
C ALA A 440 -22.74 -8.92 -6.23
N PRO A 441 -22.41 -9.75 -5.22
CA PRO A 441 -22.83 -11.14 -5.24
C PRO A 441 -24.35 -11.18 -5.38
N GLU A 442 -24.88 -12.11 -6.19
CA GLU A 442 -26.32 -12.34 -6.26
C GLU A 442 -26.86 -12.51 -4.85
N GLN A 443 -27.66 -11.55 -4.41
CA GLN A 443 -28.35 -11.67 -3.13
C GLN A 443 -29.29 -12.85 -3.27
N PRO A 444 -29.29 -13.83 -2.34
CA PRO A 444 -30.37 -14.81 -2.31
C PRO A 444 -31.67 -14.01 -2.13
N SER A 445 -32.51 -14.04 -3.15
CA SER A 445 -33.84 -13.46 -3.08
C SER A 445 -34.54 -14.01 -1.84
N ASP A 446 -35.09 -13.10 -1.03
CA ASP A 446 -36.01 -13.36 0.07
C ASP A 446 -35.46 -13.92 1.38
N ARG A 447 -35.00 -13.03 2.24
CA ARG A 447 -35.35 -13.08 3.66
C ARG A 447 -35.26 -11.68 4.29
N LEU A 448 -36.24 -10.85 4.00
CA LEU A 448 -36.65 -9.83 4.95
C LEU A 448 -37.21 -10.55 6.19
N LEU A 449 -36.39 -10.68 7.22
CA LEU A 449 -36.93 -11.03 8.54
C LEU A 449 -37.74 -9.82 9.02
N PRO A 450 -39.02 -10.00 9.40
CA PRO A 450 -39.81 -8.92 9.95
C PRO A 450 -39.17 -8.47 11.26
N LEU A 451 -38.96 -7.15 11.40
CA LEU A 451 -38.66 -6.52 12.67
C LEU A 451 -39.79 -6.84 13.64
N SER A 452 -39.56 -7.74 14.57
CA SER A 452 -40.46 -7.91 15.73
C SER A 452 -40.25 -6.74 16.68
N HIS A 453 -41.33 -6.07 16.99
CA HIS A 453 -41.46 -4.94 17.91
C HIS A 453 -40.99 -5.25 19.33
#